data_85fd3436cc929e2c4a7a6b885cf967ab
#
_entry.id   85fd3436cc929e2c4a7a6b885cf967ab
#
_cell.length_a   1.000
_cell.length_b   1.000
_cell.length_c   1.000
_cell.angle_alpha   90.00
_cell.angle_beta   90.00
_cell.angle_gamma   90.00
#
_symmetry.space_group_name_H-M   'P 1'
#
loop_
_entity.id
_entity.type
_entity.pdbx_description
1 polymer ?
#
loop_
_entity_poly.entity_id
_entity_poly.type
_entity_poly.pdbx_seq_one_letter_code
_entity_poly.pdbx_strand_id
1 'polypeptide(L)'
;AYSGLAVSDDHGVTFKRLSNVPVTDRTNDAMYFRVIHSIMNDDGIFKVWYGAGSTYDVGADKTLPRYNVQMMESKSLFEFPKHGHVVVETKGDEYRVGRPYVFKNDDEFIMFYGTGSEAVPYRLGYATSSDSYRWERKDDLSIKGPSATWDSEMMAYPAVVTNNDVSYLFYNGNDYGREGFGYAVREGL
;
A
#
# COMPACT_ATOMS: atom_id res chain seq x y z
N ALA A 1 -1.83 -13.10 -6.23
CA ALA A 1 -0.48 -12.65 -5.86
C ALA A 1 -0.30 -12.79 -4.35
N TYR A 2 0.91 -13.17 -3.90
CA TYR A 2 1.26 -13.45 -2.51
C TYR A 2 2.68 -12.97 -2.24
N SER A 3 3.02 -12.73 -0.96
CA SER A 3 4.33 -12.23 -0.56
C SER A 3 5.29 -13.35 -0.20
N GLY A 4 6.53 -13.25 -0.67
CA GLY A 4 7.66 -14.05 -0.23
C GLY A 4 8.56 -13.26 0.72
N LEU A 5 9.52 -13.94 1.33
CA LEU A 5 10.50 -13.34 2.23
C LEU A 5 11.91 -13.68 1.77
N ALA A 6 12.76 -12.67 1.75
CA ALA A 6 14.19 -12.79 1.56
C ALA A 6 14.95 -12.02 2.63
N VAL A 7 16.15 -12.43 2.97
CA VAL A 7 17.02 -11.80 3.96
C VAL A 7 18.33 -11.38 3.34
N SER A 8 18.89 -10.30 3.83
CA SER A 8 20.23 -9.82 3.52
C SER A 8 21.07 -9.78 4.79
N ASP A 9 22.31 -10.26 4.71
CA ASP A 9 23.31 -10.21 5.76
C ASP A 9 24.39 -9.14 5.47
N ASP A 10 24.25 -8.41 4.36
CA ASP A 10 25.23 -7.46 3.82
C ASP A 10 24.59 -6.07 3.52
N HIS A 11 23.66 -5.64 4.37
CA HIS A 11 23.00 -4.33 4.27
C HIS A 11 22.24 -4.11 2.95
N GLY A 12 21.66 -5.16 2.37
CA GLY A 12 20.81 -5.07 1.18
C GLY A 12 21.56 -5.15 -0.16
N VAL A 13 22.85 -5.51 -0.15
CA VAL A 13 23.62 -5.71 -1.38
C VAL A 13 23.22 -7.03 -2.06
N THR A 14 23.04 -8.10 -1.27
CA THR A 14 22.53 -9.38 -1.77
C THR A 14 21.37 -9.89 -0.91
N PHE A 15 20.50 -10.70 -1.51
CA PHE A 15 19.35 -11.28 -0.82
C PHE A 15 19.27 -12.80 -1.04
N LYS A 16 18.97 -13.51 0.05
CA LYS A 16 18.66 -14.94 0.02
C LYS A 16 17.17 -15.16 0.27
N ARG A 17 16.49 -15.85 -0.63
CA ARG A 17 15.11 -16.25 -0.41
C ARG A 17 15.08 -17.30 0.70
N LEU A 18 14.21 -17.09 1.70
CA LEU A 18 14.10 -17.98 2.87
C LEU A 18 13.16 -19.16 2.63
N SER A 19 12.21 -19.05 1.72
CA SER A 19 11.25 -20.09 1.40
C SER A 19 10.88 -20.08 -0.07
N ASN A 20 10.54 -21.24 -0.62
CA ASN A 20 9.97 -21.37 -1.95
C ASN A 20 8.45 -21.20 -1.97
N VAL A 21 7.82 -21.11 -0.80
CA VAL A 21 6.39 -20.83 -0.66
C VAL A 21 6.18 -19.41 -0.11
N PRO A 22 5.04 -18.79 -0.40
CA PRO A 22 4.71 -17.48 0.18
C PRO A 22 4.66 -17.53 1.71
N VAL A 23 5.00 -16.42 2.37
CA VAL A 23 4.86 -16.27 3.83
C VAL A 23 3.42 -15.98 4.25
N THR A 24 2.58 -15.54 3.32
CA THR A 24 1.13 -15.39 3.52
C THR A 24 0.40 -16.34 2.58
N ASP A 25 -0.49 -17.17 3.14
CA ASP A 25 -1.29 -18.10 2.36
C ASP A 25 -2.67 -17.53 2.04
N ARG A 26 -3.42 -18.24 1.21
CA ARG A 26 -4.80 -17.93 0.82
C ARG A 26 -5.74 -17.99 2.02
N THR A 27 -6.71 -17.11 1.98
CA THR A 27 -7.86 -17.12 2.90
C THR A 27 -9.13 -16.84 2.12
N ASN A 28 -10.31 -17.01 2.72
CA ASN A 28 -11.58 -16.76 2.03
C ASN A 28 -11.73 -15.29 1.62
N ASP A 29 -11.16 -14.38 2.39
CA ASP A 29 -11.16 -12.93 2.16
C ASP A 29 -9.96 -12.44 1.33
N ALA A 30 -9.00 -13.33 1.04
CA ALA A 30 -7.79 -13.03 0.27
C ALA A 30 -7.40 -14.20 -0.65
N MET A 31 -8.35 -14.68 -1.45
CA MET A 31 -8.16 -15.86 -2.30
C MET A 31 -7.22 -15.61 -3.46
N TYR A 32 -7.25 -14.42 -4.06
CA TYR A 32 -6.45 -14.08 -5.25
C TYR A 32 -5.27 -13.18 -4.93
N PHE A 33 -5.42 -12.33 -3.91
CA PHE A 33 -4.40 -11.37 -3.49
C PHE A 33 -4.26 -11.39 -1.98
N ARG A 34 -3.05 -11.58 -1.50
CA ARG A 34 -2.63 -11.34 -0.12
C ARG A 34 -1.19 -10.86 -0.16
N VAL A 35 -1.04 -9.57 -0.46
CA VAL A 35 0.26 -8.98 -0.77
C VAL A 35 0.62 -7.95 0.28
N ILE A 36 1.68 -8.21 1.02
CA ILE A 36 2.24 -7.28 2.01
C ILE A 36 2.89 -6.11 1.27
N HIS A 37 2.59 -4.90 1.71
CA HIS A 37 3.13 -3.67 1.14
C HIS A 37 3.86 -2.80 2.14
N SER A 38 3.46 -2.82 3.41
CA SER A 38 4.07 -2.02 4.45
C SER A 38 4.18 -2.80 5.74
N ILE A 39 5.31 -2.68 6.42
CA ILE A 39 5.57 -3.31 7.71
C ILE A 39 6.24 -2.27 8.61
N MET A 40 5.76 -2.19 9.85
CA MET A 40 6.37 -1.36 10.89
C MET A 40 6.57 -2.22 12.14
N ASN A 41 7.72 -2.08 12.78
CA ASN A 41 7.93 -2.61 14.12
C ASN A 41 7.50 -1.55 15.14
N ASP A 42 6.48 -1.87 15.92
CA ASP A 42 5.93 -1.02 16.98
C ASP A 42 6.08 -1.80 18.30
N ASP A 43 7.10 -1.48 19.08
CA ASP A 43 7.46 -2.11 20.35
C ASP A 43 7.57 -3.66 20.31
N GLY A 44 8.20 -4.18 19.25
CA GLY A 44 8.40 -5.62 19.06
C GLY A 44 7.23 -6.36 18.45
N ILE A 45 6.15 -5.65 18.13
CA ILE A 45 5.02 -6.16 17.34
C ILE A 45 5.14 -5.62 15.92
N PHE A 46 5.17 -6.50 14.95
CA PHE A 46 5.11 -6.12 13.55
C PHE A 46 3.66 -5.83 13.16
N LYS A 47 3.37 -4.57 12.86
CA LYS A 47 2.14 -4.15 12.20
C LYS A 47 2.33 -4.27 10.70
N VAL A 48 1.44 -5.00 10.03
CA VAL A 48 1.60 -5.41 8.64
C VAL A 48 0.37 -5.02 7.84
N TRP A 49 0.52 -4.11 6.89
CA TRP A 49 -0.55 -3.70 5.99
C TRP A 49 -0.39 -4.38 4.64
N TYR A 50 -1.48 -4.94 4.14
CA TYR A 50 -1.49 -5.73 2.92
C TYR A 50 -2.75 -5.51 2.09
N GLY A 51 -2.63 -5.72 0.78
CA GLY A 51 -3.78 -5.79 -0.11
C GLY A 51 -4.42 -7.18 -0.04
N ALA A 52 -5.73 -7.23 0.11
CA ALA A 52 -6.51 -8.46 0.16
C ALA A 52 -7.69 -8.43 -0.80
N GLY A 53 -7.90 -9.51 -1.55
CA GLY A 53 -9.02 -9.61 -2.47
C GLY A 53 -9.35 -11.03 -2.89
N SER A 54 -10.66 -11.31 -2.99
CA SER A 54 -11.21 -12.62 -3.30
C SER A 54 -12.17 -12.62 -4.48
N THR A 55 -12.46 -11.46 -5.07
CA THR A 55 -13.45 -11.32 -6.13
C THR A 55 -12.94 -10.47 -7.28
N TYR A 56 -13.64 -10.58 -8.39
CA TYR A 56 -13.50 -9.72 -9.56
C TYR A 56 -14.86 -9.17 -9.93
N ASP A 57 -14.92 -7.91 -10.29
CA ASP A 57 -16.08 -7.32 -10.96
C ASP A 57 -15.94 -7.51 -12.48
N VAL A 58 -17.06 -7.50 -13.18
CA VAL A 58 -17.09 -7.48 -14.64
C VAL A 58 -17.10 -6.02 -15.09
N GLY A 59 -16.02 -5.58 -15.69
CA GLY A 59 -15.93 -4.26 -16.31
C GLY A 59 -16.39 -4.30 -17.77
N ALA A 60 -16.35 -3.16 -18.46
CA ALA A 60 -16.77 -3.05 -19.85
C ALA A 60 -15.93 -3.91 -20.79
N ASP A 61 -14.59 -3.87 -20.64
CA ASP A 61 -13.65 -4.56 -21.53
C ASP A 61 -12.74 -5.56 -20.81
N LYS A 62 -12.80 -5.63 -19.47
CA LYS A 62 -11.90 -6.45 -18.65
C LYS A 62 -12.49 -6.82 -17.31
N THR A 63 -11.95 -7.84 -16.69
CA THR A 63 -12.23 -8.14 -15.29
C THR A 63 -11.47 -7.20 -14.37
N LEU A 64 -12.13 -6.72 -13.31
CA LEU A 64 -11.61 -5.74 -12.35
C LEU A 64 -11.36 -6.45 -11.01
N PRO A 65 -10.09 -6.65 -10.60
CA PRO A 65 -9.78 -7.31 -9.34
C PRO A 65 -10.19 -6.43 -8.16
N ARG A 66 -11.19 -6.87 -7.39
CA ARG A 66 -11.65 -6.16 -6.19
C ARG A 66 -10.74 -6.48 -5.00
N TYR A 67 -10.19 -5.44 -4.39
CA TYR A 67 -9.37 -5.57 -3.19
C TYR A 67 -9.40 -4.31 -2.33
N ASN A 68 -9.11 -4.52 -1.05
CA ASN A 68 -9.01 -3.50 -0.01
C ASN A 68 -7.67 -3.59 0.74
N VAL A 69 -7.46 -2.67 1.68
CA VAL A 69 -6.32 -2.72 2.59
C VAL A 69 -6.75 -3.36 3.90
N GLN A 70 -6.01 -4.38 4.30
CA GLN A 70 -6.13 -5.02 5.59
C GLN A 70 -4.84 -4.87 6.40
N MET A 71 -4.96 -5.03 7.73
CA MET A 71 -3.85 -4.99 8.67
C MET A 71 -3.90 -6.22 9.58
N MET A 72 -2.74 -6.75 9.90
CA MET A 72 -2.53 -7.80 10.90
C MET A 72 -1.32 -7.49 11.76
N GLU A 73 -1.27 -8.07 12.94
CA GLU A 73 -0.12 -8.01 13.84
C GLU A 73 0.55 -9.36 13.96
N SER A 74 1.87 -9.35 14.07
CA SER A 74 2.66 -10.54 14.34
C SER A 74 3.87 -10.24 15.20
N LYS A 75 4.30 -11.22 16.00
CA LYS A 75 5.59 -11.18 16.70
C LYS A 75 6.74 -11.71 15.86
N SER A 76 6.46 -12.18 14.64
CA SER A 76 7.41 -12.81 13.75
C SER A 76 7.19 -12.35 12.31
N LEU A 77 8.27 -12.23 11.52
CA LEU A 77 8.20 -12.03 10.07
C LEU A 77 8.06 -13.35 9.29
N PHE A 78 8.04 -14.48 9.97
CA PHE A 78 7.92 -15.82 9.39
C PHE A 78 6.53 -16.42 9.54
N GLU A 79 5.76 -15.93 10.51
CA GLU A 79 4.44 -16.46 10.85
C GLU A 79 3.44 -15.32 10.95
N PHE A 80 2.41 -15.37 10.11
CA PHE A 80 1.37 -14.35 10.06
C PHE A 80 -0.01 -14.96 10.38
N PRO A 81 -0.88 -14.21 11.09
CA PRO A 81 -2.27 -14.63 11.31
C PRO A 81 -2.98 -14.93 9.99
N LYS A 82 -3.93 -15.87 10.04
CA LYS A 82 -4.78 -16.19 8.88
C LYS A 82 -5.61 -14.99 8.42
N HIS A 83 -6.13 -14.22 9.36
CA HIS A 83 -7.04 -13.10 9.11
C HIS A 83 -6.46 -11.82 9.68
N GLY A 84 -6.73 -10.71 9.03
CA GLY A 84 -6.48 -9.37 9.50
C GLY A 84 -7.78 -8.58 9.64
N HIS A 85 -7.63 -7.30 9.90
CA HIS A 85 -8.72 -6.35 9.99
C HIS A 85 -8.74 -5.48 8.73
N VAL A 86 -9.90 -5.28 8.14
CA VAL A 86 -10.07 -4.30 7.07
C VAL A 86 -9.87 -2.91 7.66
N VAL A 87 -8.95 -2.14 7.08
CA VAL A 87 -8.60 -0.80 7.58
C VAL A 87 -8.92 0.30 6.57
N VAL A 88 -8.89 0.00 5.28
CA VAL A 88 -9.36 0.93 4.23
C VAL A 88 -10.17 0.16 3.19
N GLU A 89 -11.44 0.54 3.06
CA GLU A 89 -12.39 0.00 2.08
C GLU A 89 -12.50 0.86 0.84
N THR A 90 -12.99 0.27 -0.24
CA THR A 90 -13.41 0.99 -1.46
C THR A 90 -14.61 1.89 -1.17
N LYS A 91 -14.72 3.02 -1.86
CA LYS A 91 -15.83 3.96 -1.78
C LYS A 91 -16.43 4.22 -3.17
N GLY A 92 -17.75 4.35 -3.24
CA GLY A 92 -18.44 4.68 -4.49
C GLY A 92 -18.19 3.66 -5.58
N ASP A 93 -17.67 4.09 -6.71
CA ASP A 93 -17.34 3.29 -7.89
C ASP A 93 -15.93 2.67 -7.88
N GLU A 94 -15.17 2.87 -6.80
CA GLU A 94 -13.87 2.22 -6.65
C GLU A 94 -14.02 0.69 -6.61
N TYR A 95 -13.23 -0.02 -7.39
CA TYR A 95 -13.12 -1.48 -7.26
C TYR A 95 -11.84 -1.90 -6.54
N ARG A 96 -10.93 -0.96 -6.31
CA ARG A 96 -9.62 -1.26 -5.71
C ARG A 96 -9.14 -0.14 -4.80
N VAL A 97 -8.61 -0.54 -3.65
CA VAL A 97 -7.80 0.26 -2.75
C VAL A 97 -6.64 -0.59 -2.27
N GLY A 98 -5.40 -0.16 -2.46
CA GLY A 98 -4.26 -0.98 -2.10
C GLY A 98 -2.93 -0.28 -2.17
N ARG A 99 -1.85 -1.04 -2.09
CA ARG A 99 -0.49 -0.51 -2.08
C ARG A 99 -0.27 0.51 -0.96
N PRO A 100 -0.66 0.21 0.30
CA PRO A 100 -0.44 1.12 1.40
C PRO A 100 1.06 1.30 1.67
N TYR A 101 1.46 2.53 1.89
CA TYR A 101 2.71 2.89 2.55
C TYR A 101 2.36 3.57 3.85
N VAL A 102 2.78 3.00 4.97
CA VAL A 102 2.44 3.48 6.31
C VAL A 102 3.69 3.90 7.05
N PHE A 103 3.61 5.04 7.71
CA PHE A 103 4.64 5.53 8.61
C PHE A 103 3.97 6.23 9.81
N LYS A 104 4.74 6.47 10.86
CA LYS A 104 4.29 7.18 12.05
C LYS A 104 4.94 8.55 12.06
N ASN A 105 4.13 9.56 12.32
CA ASN A 105 4.58 10.93 12.57
C ASN A 105 4.06 11.32 13.95
N ASP A 106 4.97 11.53 14.90
CA ASP A 106 4.65 11.66 16.31
C ASP A 106 3.78 10.48 16.79
N ASP A 107 2.56 10.76 17.22
CA ASP A 107 1.60 9.76 17.72
C ASP A 107 0.55 9.36 16.67
N GLU A 108 0.61 9.88 15.44
CA GLU A 108 -0.34 9.59 14.38
C GLU A 108 0.26 8.67 13.32
N PHE A 109 -0.47 7.62 12.96
CA PHE A 109 -0.17 6.80 11.78
C PHE A 109 -0.70 7.48 10.53
N ILE A 110 0.14 7.55 9.52
CA ILE A 110 -0.18 8.12 8.21
C ILE A 110 -0.06 7.02 7.17
N MET A 111 -1.04 6.95 6.28
CA MET A 111 -1.05 6.01 5.16
C MET A 111 -1.27 6.76 3.85
N PHE A 112 -0.36 6.58 2.91
CA PHE A 112 -0.63 6.80 1.49
C PHE A 112 -0.96 5.47 0.84
N TYR A 113 -1.90 5.47 -0.11
CA TYR A 113 -2.33 4.27 -0.84
C TYR A 113 -2.79 4.60 -2.25
N GLY A 114 -2.96 3.59 -3.07
CA GLY A 114 -3.55 3.74 -4.39
C GLY A 114 -5.04 3.40 -4.37
N THR A 115 -5.86 4.22 -5.01
CA THR A 115 -7.28 3.95 -5.25
C THR A 115 -7.62 4.14 -6.72
N GLY A 116 -8.67 3.50 -7.22
CA GLY A 116 -9.11 3.67 -8.59
C GLY A 116 -10.42 2.97 -8.91
N SER A 117 -11.11 3.51 -9.92
CA SER A 117 -12.30 2.93 -10.52
C SER A 117 -12.03 2.46 -11.95
N GLU A 118 -13.05 1.95 -12.65
CA GLU A 118 -12.91 1.60 -14.06
C GLU A 118 -12.67 2.84 -14.93
N ALA A 119 -13.35 3.94 -14.61
CA ALA A 119 -13.25 5.20 -15.32
C ALA A 119 -12.02 6.02 -14.93
N VAL A 120 -11.52 5.86 -13.71
CA VAL A 120 -10.40 6.65 -13.16
C VAL A 120 -9.25 5.73 -12.84
N PRO A 121 -8.10 5.81 -13.53
CA PRO A 121 -6.88 5.13 -13.19
C PRO A 121 -6.43 5.43 -11.75
N TYR A 122 -5.37 4.78 -11.29
CA TYR A 122 -4.87 5.00 -9.93
C TYR A 122 -4.64 6.47 -9.60
N ARG A 123 -5.14 6.85 -8.43
CA ARG A 123 -4.81 8.10 -7.73
C ARG A 123 -4.27 7.76 -6.35
N LEU A 124 -3.49 8.67 -5.78
CA LEU A 124 -3.02 8.51 -4.41
C LEU A 124 -4.12 8.95 -3.44
N GLY A 125 -4.47 8.07 -2.52
CA GLY A 125 -5.29 8.37 -1.37
C GLY A 125 -4.44 8.65 -0.14
N TYR A 126 -5.05 9.24 0.87
CA TYR A 126 -4.44 9.58 2.15
C TYR A 126 -5.39 9.24 3.29
N ALA A 127 -4.85 8.64 4.34
CA ALA A 127 -5.61 8.37 5.57
C ALA A 127 -4.73 8.52 6.79
N THR A 128 -5.37 8.81 7.94
CA THR A 128 -4.70 8.91 9.24
C THR A 128 -5.39 8.02 10.28
N SER A 129 -4.63 7.66 11.33
CA SER A 129 -5.11 6.83 12.43
C SER A 129 -4.31 7.10 13.69
N SER A 130 -4.99 7.16 14.84
CA SER A 130 -4.34 7.23 16.16
C SER A 130 -3.98 5.85 16.74
N ASP A 131 -4.57 4.77 16.22
CA ASP A 131 -4.47 3.42 16.80
C ASP A 131 -4.02 2.34 15.82
N SER A 132 -3.79 2.71 14.53
CA SER A 132 -3.48 1.82 13.40
C SER A 132 -4.62 0.91 12.93
N TYR A 133 -5.75 0.85 13.65
CA TYR A 133 -6.90 0.01 13.35
C TYR A 133 -8.04 0.79 12.71
N ARG A 134 -8.31 1.98 13.20
CA ARG A 134 -9.39 2.85 12.70
C ARG A 134 -8.79 3.97 11.88
N TRP A 135 -9.06 3.97 10.59
CA TRP A 135 -8.50 4.93 9.64
C TRP A 135 -9.55 5.88 9.11
N GLU A 136 -9.23 7.16 9.12
CA GLU A 136 -10.02 8.20 8.49
C GLU A 136 -9.42 8.53 7.13
N ARG A 137 -10.16 8.27 6.06
CA ARG A 137 -9.78 8.66 4.70
C ARG A 137 -9.93 10.16 4.52
N LYS A 138 -8.85 10.83 4.12
CA LYS A 138 -8.74 12.27 3.85
C LYS A 138 -8.11 12.48 2.46
N ASP A 139 -8.70 11.85 1.45
CA ASP A 139 -8.12 11.78 0.10
C ASP A 139 -7.94 13.15 -0.56
N ASP A 140 -8.74 14.14 -0.17
CA ASP A 140 -8.63 15.53 -0.57
C ASP A 140 -7.35 16.24 -0.06
N LEU A 141 -6.71 15.68 0.97
CA LEU A 141 -5.41 16.12 1.50
C LEU A 141 -4.23 15.42 0.84
N SER A 142 -4.47 14.43 0.00
CA SER A 142 -3.43 13.79 -0.79
C SER A 142 -2.87 14.74 -1.85
N ILE A 143 -1.84 14.30 -2.56
CA ILE A 143 -1.31 15.05 -3.69
C ILE A 143 -2.44 15.38 -4.68
N LYS A 144 -2.59 16.66 -4.97
CA LYS A 144 -3.43 17.13 -6.08
C LYS A 144 -2.66 16.90 -7.38
N GLY A 145 -3.07 15.93 -8.11
CA GLY A 145 -2.51 15.65 -9.42
C GLY A 145 -3.60 15.53 -10.48
N PRO A 146 -3.25 15.31 -11.69
CA PRO A 146 -1.91 15.18 -12.26
C PRO A 146 -1.24 16.54 -12.49
N SER A 147 0.09 16.57 -12.50
CA SER A 147 0.85 17.82 -12.62
C SER A 147 1.64 17.94 -13.91
N ALA A 148 1.98 16.83 -14.57
CA ALA A 148 2.83 16.78 -15.74
C ALA A 148 2.38 15.68 -16.71
N THR A 149 3.05 15.57 -17.85
CA THR A 149 2.69 14.58 -18.88
C THR A 149 2.90 13.14 -18.42
N TRP A 150 3.95 12.89 -17.66
CA TRP A 150 4.34 11.54 -17.19
C TRP A 150 3.43 10.97 -16.08
N ASP A 151 2.66 11.82 -15.38
CA ASP A 151 1.71 11.43 -14.34
C ASP A 151 0.27 11.88 -14.62
N SER A 152 0.00 12.35 -15.85
CA SER A 152 -1.29 12.94 -16.25
C SER A 152 -2.48 12.01 -16.09
N GLU A 153 -2.27 10.69 -16.23
CA GLU A 153 -3.33 9.69 -16.21
C GLU A 153 -3.31 8.84 -14.93
N MET A 154 -2.14 8.62 -14.34
CA MET A 154 -1.97 7.70 -13.21
C MET A 154 -0.94 8.20 -12.21
N MET A 155 -1.25 8.01 -10.93
CA MET A 155 -0.33 8.18 -9.80
C MET A 155 -0.45 6.95 -8.91
N ALA A 156 0.63 6.18 -8.72
CA ALA A 156 0.58 4.89 -8.05
C ALA A 156 1.85 4.60 -7.23
N TYR A 157 1.75 3.63 -6.33
CA TYR A 157 2.88 3.06 -5.58
C TYR A 157 3.63 4.08 -4.72
N PRO A 158 2.94 4.68 -3.73
CA PRO A 158 3.55 5.68 -2.86
C PRO A 158 4.65 5.10 -2.00
N ALA A 159 5.70 5.90 -1.77
CA ALA A 159 6.73 5.64 -0.78
C ALA A 159 7.22 6.97 -0.20
N VAL A 160 7.32 7.08 1.12
CA VAL A 160 7.75 8.31 1.79
C VAL A 160 9.14 8.13 2.37
N VAL A 161 10.00 9.10 2.16
CA VAL A 161 11.32 9.20 2.80
C VAL A 161 11.44 10.57 3.42
N THR A 162 11.79 10.63 4.70
CA THR A 162 12.05 11.88 5.39
C THR A 162 13.57 12.03 5.61
N ASN A 163 14.09 13.19 5.26
CA ASN A 163 15.47 13.56 5.45
C ASN A 163 15.56 15.02 5.88
N ASN A 164 16.15 15.28 7.06
CA ASN A 164 16.33 16.63 7.62
C ASN A 164 15.03 17.47 7.59
N ASP A 165 13.95 16.96 8.18
CA ASP A 165 12.64 17.61 8.28
C ASP A 165 11.93 17.89 6.94
N VAL A 166 12.44 17.34 5.84
CA VAL A 166 11.82 17.38 4.53
C VAL A 166 11.32 15.98 4.17
N SER A 167 10.04 15.85 3.89
CA SER A 167 9.44 14.60 3.43
C SER A 167 9.26 14.59 1.93
N TYR A 168 9.72 13.50 1.34
CA TYR A 168 9.62 13.22 -0.09
C TYR A 168 8.63 12.07 -0.28
N LEU A 169 7.53 12.32 -0.98
CA LEU A 169 6.59 11.29 -1.40
C LEU A 169 6.90 10.91 -2.85
N PHE A 170 7.54 9.76 -3.02
CA PHE A 170 7.79 9.17 -4.33
C PHE A 170 6.55 8.43 -4.84
N TYR A 171 6.31 8.47 -6.13
CA TYR A 171 5.24 7.72 -6.79
C TYR A 171 5.55 7.47 -8.27
N ASN A 172 4.93 6.43 -8.81
CA ASN A 172 4.98 6.12 -10.23
C ASN A 172 3.90 6.90 -10.99
N GLY A 173 4.23 7.33 -12.18
CA GLY A 173 3.30 7.94 -13.12
C GLY A 173 2.57 6.95 -14.02
N ASN A 174 2.24 7.41 -15.23
CA ASN A 174 1.43 6.69 -16.21
C ASN A 174 1.93 5.28 -16.50
N ASP A 175 0.98 4.39 -16.76
CA ASP A 175 1.21 2.99 -17.09
C ASP A 175 2.15 2.29 -16.07
N TYR A 176 1.83 2.50 -14.78
CA TYR A 176 2.57 1.94 -13.63
C TYR A 176 4.06 2.32 -13.56
N GLY A 177 4.40 3.47 -14.09
CA GLY A 177 5.76 4.01 -14.09
C GLY A 177 6.54 3.76 -15.38
N ARG A 178 5.91 3.24 -16.44
CA ARG A 178 6.56 3.12 -17.74
C ARG A 178 7.02 4.47 -18.29
N GLU A 179 6.27 5.53 -18.04
CA GLU A 179 6.59 6.88 -18.45
C GLU A 179 7.45 7.64 -17.42
N GLY A 180 7.72 7.03 -16.27
CA GLY A 180 8.59 7.58 -15.24
C GLY A 180 8.00 7.50 -13.84
N PHE A 181 8.81 7.96 -12.89
CA PHE A 181 8.43 8.21 -11.51
C PHE A 181 8.98 9.58 -11.07
N GLY A 182 8.37 10.14 -10.07
CA GLY A 182 8.81 11.41 -9.50
C GLY A 182 8.49 11.49 -8.03
N TYR A 183 8.57 12.70 -7.49
CA TYR A 183 8.27 12.93 -6.09
C TYR A 183 7.61 14.30 -5.87
N ALA A 184 6.84 14.39 -4.79
CA ALA A 184 6.39 15.64 -4.21
C ALA A 184 7.16 15.90 -2.92
N VAL A 185 7.29 17.17 -2.54
CA VAL A 185 8.02 17.61 -1.36
C VAL A 185 7.06 18.27 -0.39
N ARG A 186 7.21 17.94 0.89
CA ARG A 186 6.61 18.66 2.01
C ARG A 186 7.73 19.16 2.93
N GLU A 187 7.82 20.48 3.09
CA GLU A 187 8.74 21.12 4.04
C GLU A 187 8.01 21.33 5.37
N GLY A 188 8.70 21.00 6.47
CA GLY A 188 8.24 21.22 7.84
C GLY A 188 7.03 20.33 8.22
N LEU A 189 7.29 19.27 8.90
CA LEU A 189 6.33 18.56 9.76
C LEU A 189 6.55 19.00 11.20
#